data_67071e4ce2d1e76ee92772d015a5e641
#
_entry.id   67071e4ce2d1e76ee92772d015a5e641
#
_cell.length_a   1.000
_cell.length_b   1.000
_cell.length_c   1.000
_cell.angle_alpha   90.00
_cell.angle_beta   90.00
_cell.angle_gamma   90.00
#
_symmetry.space_group_name_H-M   'P 1'
#
loop_
_entity.id
_entity.type
_entity.pdbx_description
1 polymer ?
#
loop_
_entity_poly.entity_id
_entity_poly.type
_entity_poly.pdbx_seq_one_letter_code
_entity_poly.pdbx_strand_id
1 'polypeptide(L)'
;MNFMAGGKHLLGMPRGRHVFGTAKVGDRGQIVIPKEAREVFHIQSGDTLLILGDEENGIIVTRPDVLRDVAQRIFSNMEEEK
;
A
#
# COMPACT_ATOMS: atom_id res chain seq x y z
N MET A 1 -21.76 -3.04 10.65
CA MET A 1 -22.06 -3.64 9.38
C MET A 1 -21.21 -4.86 9.12
N ASN A 2 -21.82 -6.00 9.19
CA ASN A 2 -21.09 -7.25 9.03
C ASN A 2 -20.57 -7.47 7.62
N PHE A 3 -21.20 -6.81 6.67
CA PHE A 3 -20.74 -6.93 5.31
C PHE A 3 -19.29 -6.54 5.17
N MET A 4 -18.89 -5.49 5.87
CA MET A 4 -17.49 -5.05 5.80
C MET A 4 -16.57 -6.06 6.45
N ALA A 5 -17.01 -6.64 7.54
CA ALA A 5 -16.20 -7.66 8.19
C ALA A 5 -15.99 -8.86 7.27
N GLY A 6 -17.00 -9.21 6.48
CA GLY A 6 -16.87 -10.31 5.55
C GLY A 6 -16.14 -9.95 4.28
N GLY A 7 -15.90 -8.66 4.04
CA GLY A 7 -15.33 -8.21 2.78
C GLY A 7 -13.98 -8.80 2.46
N LYS A 8 -13.15 -9.00 3.47
CA LYS A 8 -11.83 -9.56 3.22
C LYS A 8 -11.91 -10.98 2.69
N HIS A 9 -12.90 -11.72 3.16
CA HIS A 9 -13.05 -13.10 2.70
C HIS A 9 -13.78 -13.16 1.37
N LEU A 10 -14.71 -12.24 1.16
CA LEU A 10 -15.45 -12.21 -0.08
C LEU A 10 -14.55 -12.05 -1.29
N LEU A 11 -13.52 -11.26 -1.17
CA LEU A 11 -12.63 -10.99 -2.27
C LEU A 11 -11.50 -12.00 -2.38
N GLY A 12 -11.48 -12.99 -1.51
CA GLY A 12 -10.42 -13.98 -1.53
C GLY A 12 -9.06 -13.43 -1.22
N MET A 13 -8.99 -12.31 -0.53
CA MET A 13 -7.74 -11.66 -0.25
C MET A 13 -7.01 -12.36 0.89
N PRO A 14 -5.67 -12.49 0.79
CA PRO A 14 -4.90 -13.09 1.87
C PRO A 14 -5.02 -12.26 3.14
N ARG A 15 -4.69 -12.88 4.25
CA ARG A 15 -4.65 -12.17 5.51
C ARG A 15 -3.72 -10.97 5.42
N GLY A 16 -4.09 -9.91 6.13
CA GLY A 16 -3.28 -8.71 6.17
C GLY A 16 -3.48 -7.77 5.02
N ARG A 17 -4.32 -8.15 4.07
CA ARG A 17 -4.65 -7.27 2.97
C ARG A 17 -5.98 -6.61 3.21
N HIS A 18 -6.10 -5.34 2.79
CA HIS A 18 -7.27 -4.53 3.07
C HIS A 18 -7.68 -3.77 1.83
N VAL A 19 -8.99 -3.52 1.72
CA VAL A 19 -9.50 -2.57 0.74
C VAL A 19 -10.08 -1.41 1.53
N PHE A 20 -9.52 -0.23 1.33
CA PHE A 20 -9.94 0.96 2.08
C PHE A 20 -10.89 1.85 1.28
N GLY A 21 -11.31 1.41 0.11
CA GLY A 21 -12.19 2.20 -0.73
C GLY A 21 -11.44 2.80 -1.90
N THR A 22 -11.95 3.92 -2.37
CA THR A 22 -11.35 4.61 -3.50
C THR A 22 -11.02 6.04 -3.10
N ALA A 23 -10.20 6.68 -3.92
CA ALA A 23 -9.84 8.07 -3.71
C ALA A 23 -9.85 8.76 -5.07
N LYS A 24 -10.28 10.02 -5.05
CA LYS A 24 -10.25 10.83 -6.27
C LYS A 24 -8.95 11.59 -6.35
N VAL A 25 -8.41 11.66 -7.54
CA VAL A 25 -7.19 12.41 -7.79
C VAL A 25 -7.57 13.88 -7.99
N GLY A 26 -6.94 14.75 -7.22
CA GLY A 26 -7.18 16.19 -7.34
C GLY A 26 -6.43 16.81 -8.50
N ASP A 27 -6.61 18.12 -8.64
CA ASP A 27 -6.06 18.84 -9.78
C ASP A 27 -4.55 18.77 -9.87
N ARG A 28 -3.91 18.62 -8.74
CA ARG A 28 -2.45 18.58 -8.67
C ARG A 28 -1.91 17.18 -8.53
N GLY A 29 -2.77 16.17 -8.74
CA GLY A 29 -2.34 14.80 -8.61
C GLY A 29 -2.37 14.28 -7.19
N GLN A 30 -2.95 15.03 -6.24
CA GLN A 30 -2.99 14.59 -4.86
C GLN A 30 -4.20 13.70 -4.59
N ILE A 31 -4.06 12.82 -3.61
CA ILE A 31 -5.17 12.03 -3.11
C ILE A 31 -5.16 12.11 -1.59
N VAL A 32 -6.33 11.83 -1.00
CA VAL A 32 -6.43 11.71 0.44
C VAL A 32 -6.31 10.25 0.81
N ILE A 33 -5.35 9.94 1.66
CA ILE A 33 -5.19 8.59 2.16
C ILE A 33 -6.31 8.33 3.16
N PRO A 34 -7.11 7.28 2.97
CA PRO A 34 -8.21 7.00 3.87
C PRO A 34 -7.76 6.89 5.32
N LYS A 35 -8.63 7.33 6.21
CA LYS A 35 -8.29 7.35 7.63
C LYS A 35 -7.93 5.97 8.14
N GLU A 36 -8.67 4.95 7.73
CA GLU A 36 -8.37 3.60 8.18
C GLU A 36 -7.01 3.14 7.73
N ALA A 37 -6.63 3.50 6.50
CA ALA A 37 -5.31 3.13 6.01
C ALA A 37 -4.22 3.81 6.82
N ARG A 38 -4.43 5.08 7.16
CA ARG A 38 -3.46 5.79 7.98
C ARG A 38 -3.29 5.14 9.34
N GLU A 39 -4.38 4.65 9.89
CA GLU A 39 -4.33 4.02 11.21
C GLU A 39 -3.64 2.66 11.16
N VAL A 40 -3.97 1.87 10.16
CA VAL A 40 -3.38 0.54 10.02
C VAL A 40 -1.88 0.63 9.81
N PHE A 41 -1.45 1.58 9.00
CA PHE A 41 -0.04 1.67 8.64
C PHE A 41 0.70 2.77 9.40
N HIS A 42 0.06 3.35 10.41
CA HIS A 42 0.70 4.33 11.30
C HIS A 42 1.25 5.52 10.54
N ILE A 43 0.45 6.06 9.64
CA ILE A 43 0.83 7.22 8.84
C ILE A 43 0.28 8.47 9.51
N GLN A 44 1.15 9.42 9.78
CA GLN A 44 0.79 10.65 10.48
C GLN A 44 1.16 11.85 9.65
N SER A 45 0.50 12.96 9.98
CA SER A 45 0.80 14.23 9.33
C SER A 45 2.29 14.54 9.49
N GLY A 46 2.90 14.95 8.41
CA GLY A 46 4.32 15.25 8.40
C GLY A 46 5.21 14.10 8.04
N ASP A 47 4.66 12.89 7.99
CA ASP A 47 5.46 11.73 7.60
C ASP A 47 5.86 11.84 6.14
N THR A 48 7.03 11.29 5.84
CA THR A 48 7.50 11.18 4.47
C THR A 48 7.24 9.75 3.99
N LEU A 49 6.62 9.65 2.84
CA LEU A 49 6.32 8.34 2.26
C LEU A 49 7.11 8.16 0.98
N LEU A 50 7.43 6.92 0.69
CA LEU A 50 8.10 6.58 -0.54
C LEU A 50 7.05 6.11 -1.54
N ILE A 51 7.15 6.60 -2.76
CA ILE A 51 6.20 6.28 -3.80
C ILE A 51 6.92 5.54 -4.90
N LEU A 52 6.48 4.32 -5.13
CA LEU A 52 7.06 3.45 -6.13
C LEU A 52 6.07 3.22 -7.25
N GLY A 53 6.59 2.88 -8.41
CA GLY A 53 5.74 2.57 -9.55
C GLY A 53 6.09 1.24 -10.15
N ASP A 54 5.07 0.49 -10.51
CA ASP A 54 5.20 -0.78 -11.20
C ASP A 54 4.23 -0.71 -12.36
N GLU A 55 4.76 -0.80 -13.58
CA GLU A 55 3.91 -0.59 -14.75
C GLU A 55 2.79 -1.62 -14.86
N GLU A 56 2.99 -2.79 -14.30
CA GLU A 56 1.95 -3.81 -14.32
C GLU A 56 0.98 -3.69 -13.18
N ASN A 57 1.44 -3.28 -12.01
CA ASN A 57 0.62 -3.34 -10.81
C ASN A 57 0.19 -1.97 -10.29
N GLY A 58 0.87 -0.90 -10.68
CA GLY A 58 0.46 0.44 -10.31
C GLY A 58 1.40 1.10 -9.33
N ILE A 59 0.85 2.04 -8.58
CA ILE A 59 1.63 2.85 -7.66
C ILE A 59 1.57 2.24 -6.27
N ILE A 60 2.70 2.18 -5.62
CA ILE A 60 2.82 1.71 -4.26
C ILE A 60 3.30 2.87 -3.39
N VAL A 61 2.57 3.13 -2.32
CA VAL A 61 2.94 4.17 -1.35
C VAL A 61 3.28 3.46 -0.06
N THR A 62 4.47 3.67 0.45
CA THR A 62 4.92 2.95 1.63
C THR A 62 5.81 3.82 2.50
N ARG A 63 5.98 3.39 3.74
CA ARG A 63 6.91 4.06 4.64
C ARG A 63 8.34 3.65 4.30
N PRO A 64 9.28 4.60 4.38
CA PRO A 64 10.66 4.29 4.00
C PRO A 64 11.29 3.16 4.80
N ASP A 65 10.91 3.03 6.07
CA ASP A 65 11.48 1.97 6.89
C ASP A 65 11.02 0.58 6.47
N VAL A 66 9.82 0.50 5.91
CA VAL A 66 9.33 -0.77 5.37
C VAL A 66 10.07 -1.13 4.09
N LEU A 67 10.47 -0.12 3.34
CA LEU A 67 11.12 -0.33 2.06
C LEU A 67 12.43 -1.09 2.17
N ARG A 68 13.12 -0.93 3.30
CA ARG A 68 14.42 -1.59 3.46
C ARG A 68 14.28 -3.10 3.25
N ASP A 69 13.28 -3.70 3.87
CA ASP A 69 13.07 -5.13 3.74
C ASP A 69 12.63 -5.52 2.35
N VAL A 70 11.75 -4.70 1.77
CA VAL A 70 11.26 -4.97 0.43
C VAL A 70 12.39 -4.86 -0.58
N ALA A 71 13.22 -3.84 -0.44
CA ALA A 71 14.33 -3.64 -1.35
C ALA A 71 15.31 -4.80 -1.29
N GLN A 72 15.57 -5.29 -0.09
CA GLN A 72 16.50 -6.42 0.05
C GLN A 72 15.98 -7.65 -0.67
N ARG A 73 14.69 -7.89 -0.56
CA ARG A 73 14.11 -9.05 -1.25
C ARG A 73 14.18 -8.89 -2.75
N ILE A 74 13.92 -7.69 -3.24
CA ILE A 74 13.97 -7.44 -4.67
C ILE A 74 15.39 -7.63 -5.20
N PHE A 75 16.37 -7.06 -4.50
CA PHE A 75 17.74 -7.18 -4.93
C PHE A 75 18.24 -8.62 -4.87
N SER A 76 17.83 -9.35 -3.84
CA SER A 76 18.19 -10.75 -3.75
C SER A 76 17.65 -11.54 -4.92
N ASN A 77 16.40 -11.30 -5.27
CA ASN A 77 15.79 -11.99 -6.41
C ASN A 77 16.51 -11.65 -7.71
N MET A 78 16.89 -10.40 -7.87
CA MET A 78 17.59 -9.99 -9.07
C MET A 78 18.93 -10.67 -9.19
N GLU A 79 19.60 -10.83 -8.05
CA GLU A 79 20.90 -11.52 -8.06
C GLU A 79 20.74 -12.99 -8.39
N GLU A 80 19.67 -13.58 -7.90
CA GLU A 80 19.43 -15.00 -8.15
C GLU A 80 19.15 -15.29 -9.61
N GLU A 81 18.60 -14.32 -10.29
CA GLU A 81 18.27 -14.50 -11.69
C GLU A 81 19.47 -14.48 -12.61
N LYS A 82 20.60 -14.06 -12.10
CA LYS A 82 21.80 -14.04 -12.90
C LYS A 82 22.45 -15.41 -12.95
#